data_d0cf2da427ecf1887eebdfb1e7e8d78f
#
_entry.id   d0cf2da427ecf1887eebdfb1e7e8d78f
#
_cell.length_a   1.000
_cell.length_b   1.000
_cell.length_c   1.000
_cell.angle_alpha   90.00
_cell.angle_beta   90.00
_cell.angle_gamma   90.00
#
_symmetry.space_group_name_H-M   'P 1'
#
loop_
_entity.id
_entity.type
_entity.pdbx_description
1 polymer ?
#
loop_
_entity_poly.entity_id
_entity_poly.type
_entity_poly.pdbx_seq_one_letter_code
_entity_poly.pdbx_strand_id
1 'polypeptide(L)'
;MAIKSFKPYTPSRRNMTVSAFDGVDKKAKPVRSLLDSVKKNSGRNSYGRITVRHRGGGNKRKYRIIDFKRDKMEMPATVQRIEYDPNRSAFIALVKYEDGELRYILAPVGIKAGDVIVSSAAADIKPGNCLPIANIPVGTVIHNIELNPGRGAQLVRSAGAAAQLMAKEGDLAQVRLPSGEVRYIRTNCTAVIGQVGNLDHENVHIGKAGRKRHMGIRPTVRGSVMNPNDHPHGGGEGKSPVGRPGPVTPWGKPAMGLKTRKTKNPTNKFIVKRRNSK
;
A
#
# COMPACT_ATOMS: atom_id res chain seq x y z
N MET A 1 -10.18 -8.67 12.94
CA MET A 1 -9.74 -9.88 12.20
C MET A 1 -8.81 -10.67 13.07
N ALA A 2 -8.92 -11.98 13.13
CA ALA A 2 -8.06 -12.79 13.97
C ALA A 2 -6.76 -13.13 13.25
N ILE A 3 -5.65 -13.06 13.98
CA ILE A 3 -4.35 -13.59 13.56
C ILE A 3 -4.25 -15.02 14.05
N LYS A 4 -3.91 -15.94 13.15
CA LYS A 4 -3.67 -17.33 13.50
C LYS A 4 -2.19 -17.52 13.81
N SER A 5 -1.89 -17.96 15.03
CA SER A 5 -0.57 -18.44 15.46
C SER A 5 -0.42 -19.94 15.26
N PHE A 6 0.81 -20.45 15.32
CA PHE A 6 1.11 -21.86 15.18
C PHE A 6 1.73 -22.42 16.45
N LYS A 7 1.55 -23.71 16.71
CA LYS A 7 2.25 -24.43 17.76
C LYS A 7 3.77 -24.42 17.51
N PRO A 8 4.61 -24.24 18.53
CA PRO A 8 6.06 -24.00 18.41
C PRO A 8 6.86 -25.28 18.18
N TYR A 9 6.48 -26.09 17.20
CA TYR A 9 7.19 -27.35 16.89
C TYR A 9 8.58 -27.13 16.28
N THR A 10 8.82 -25.98 15.65
CA THR A 10 10.10 -25.64 15.04
C THR A 10 10.44 -24.18 15.32
N PRO A 11 11.75 -23.78 15.27
CA PRO A 11 12.15 -22.38 15.46
C PRO A 11 11.38 -21.41 14.55
N SER A 12 11.12 -21.79 13.30
CA SER A 12 10.36 -20.97 12.36
C SER A 12 8.90 -20.79 12.76
N ARG A 13 8.26 -21.84 13.28
CA ARG A 13 6.84 -21.80 13.67
C ARG A 13 6.57 -21.10 14.98
N ARG A 14 7.56 -21.03 15.87
CA ARG A 14 7.43 -20.39 17.19
C ARG A 14 6.87 -18.98 17.09
N ASN A 15 7.38 -18.17 16.16
CA ASN A 15 7.00 -16.77 16.01
C ASN A 15 6.22 -16.49 14.70
N MET A 16 5.85 -17.53 13.95
CA MET A 16 5.14 -17.34 12.69
C MET A 16 3.65 -17.15 12.94
N THR A 17 3.09 -16.16 12.28
CA THR A 17 1.65 -15.92 12.26
C THR A 17 1.14 -15.74 10.83
N VAL A 18 -0.15 -15.90 10.64
CA VAL A 18 -0.84 -15.66 9.37
C VAL A 18 -2.19 -14.99 9.63
N SER A 19 -2.71 -14.27 8.66
CA SER A 19 -4.08 -13.79 8.70
C SER A 19 -5.05 -14.99 8.74
N ALA A 20 -6.11 -14.90 9.52
CA ALA A 20 -7.19 -15.88 9.53
C ALA A 20 -8.07 -15.78 8.28
N PHE A 21 -8.01 -14.64 7.56
CA PHE A 21 -8.83 -14.33 6.39
C PHE A 21 -10.34 -14.34 6.70
N ASP A 22 -10.72 -13.81 7.87
CA ASP A 22 -12.12 -13.72 8.25
C ASP A 22 -12.86 -12.79 7.27
N GLY A 23 -14.04 -13.23 6.83
CA GLY A 23 -14.86 -12.51 5.84
C GLY A 23 -14.32 -12.55 4.39
N VAL A 24 -13.20 -13.23 4.14
CA VAL A 24 -12.61 -13.39 2.79
C VAL A 24 -12.95 -14.75 2.22
N ASP A 25 -13.45 -14.77 1.00
CA ASP A 25 -13.68 -16.02 0.28
C ASP A 25 -12.36 -16.62 -0.22
N LYS A 26 -11.87 -17.63 0.52
CA LYS A 26 -10.60 -18.32 0.23
C LYS A 26 -10.67 -19.25 -1.00
N LYS A 27 -11.87 -19.66 -1.38
CA LYS A 27 -12.12 -20.60 -2.50
C LYS A 27 -12.43 -19.87 -3.80
N ALA A 28 -12.72 -18.58 -3.73
CA ALA A 28 -13.07 -17.78 -4.89
C ALA A 28 -11.96 -17.81 -5.95
N LYS A 29 -12.35 -18.18 -7.17
CA LYS A 29 -11.49 -18.01 -8.35
C LYS A 29 -11.64 -16.57 -8.84
N PRO A 30 -10.53 -15.86 -9.11
CA PRO A 30 -10.62 -14.50 -9.63
C PRO A 30 -11.26 -14.47 -11.03
N VAL A 31 -11.98 -13.40 -11.31
CA VAL A 31 -12.63 -13.17 -12.61
C VAL A 31 -11.57 -13.04 -13.71
N ARG A 32 -11.64 -13.88 -14.75
CA ARG A 32 -10.58 -13.97 -15.78
C ARG A 32 -10.42 -12.68 -16.59
N SER A 33 -11.50 -12.00 -16.93
CA SER A 33 -11.49 -10.71 -17.65
C SER A 33 -10.80 -9.59 -16.89
N LEU A 34 -10.74 -9.67 -15.55
CA LEU A 34 -10.10 -8.70 -14.66
C LEU A 34 -8.66 -9.10 -14.25
N LEU A 35 -8.06 -10.06 -14.96
CA LEU A 35 -6.69 -10.51 -14.70
C LEU A 35 -5.75 -10.11 -15.82
N ASP A 36 -4.59 -9.60 -15.42
CA ASP A 36 -3.48 -9.29 -16.32
C ASP A 36 -2.20 -10.03 -15.91
N SER A 37 -1.25 -10.10 -16.85
CA SER A 37 0.04 -10.70 -16.62
C SER A 37 0.97 -9.74 -15.87
N VAL A 38 1.75 -10.26 -14.92
CA VAL A 38 2.77 -9.47 -14.21
C VAL A 38 4.15 -9.78 -14.80
N LYS A 39 4.73 -8.84 -15.53
CA LYS A 39 6.14 -8.92 -15.95
C LYS A 39 7.06 -8.74 -14.73
N LYS A 40 7.98 -9.69 -14.51
CA LYS A 40 8.94 -9.65 -13.41
C LYS A 40 10.27 -9.08 -13.89
N ASN A 41 10.55 -7.84 -13.55
CA ASN A 41 11.81 -7.18 -13.91
C ASN A 41 12.95 -7.47 -12.94
N SER A 42 12.69 -8.14 -11.81
CA SER A 42 13.68 -8.52 -10.79
C SER A 42 14.60 -7.36 -10.35
N GLY A 43 14.03 -6.16 -10.23
CA GLY A 43 14.75 -4.95 -9.83
C GLY A 43 15.63 -4.33 -10.92
N ARG A 44 15.47 -4.75 -12.19
CA ARG A 44 16.22 -4.20 -13.33
C ARG A 44 15.44 -3.09 -14.02
N ASN A 45 16.18 -2.11 -14.56
CA ASN A 45 15.62 -1.03 -15.39
C ASN A 45 15.50 -1.47 -16.87
N SER A 46 15.14 -0.54 -17.77
CA SER A 46 15.01 -0.77 -19.21
C SER A 46 16.33 -1.21 -19.88
N TYR A 47 17.47 -0.83 -19.32
CA TYR A 47 18.82 -1.23 -19.80
C TYR A 47 19.30 -2.56 -19.19
N GLY A 48 18.48 -3.27 -18.44
CA GLY A 48 18.84 -4.53 -17.77
C GLY A 48 19.73 -4.38 -16.53
N ARG A 49 20.08 -3.16 -16.12
CA ARG A 49 20.90 -2.89 -14.93
C ARG A 49 20.07 -2.97 -13.65
N ILE A 50 20.64 -3.55 -12.60
CA ILE A 50 20.00 -3.65 -11.29
C ILE A 50 19.97 -2.27 -10.65
N THR A 51 18.77 -1.67 -10.53
CA THR A 51 18.53 -0.39 -9.84
C THR A 51 17.91 -0.58 -8.46
N VAL A 52 17.22 -1.70 -8.23
CA VAL A 52 16.67 -2.10 -6.93
C VAL A 52 17.22 -3.47 -6.58
N ARG A 53 18.16 -3.51 -5.62
CA ARG A 53 18.80 -4.76 -5.20
C ARG A 53 17.83 -5.66 -4.42
N HIS A 54 18.17 -6.93 -4.30
CA HIS A 54 17.47 -7.93 -3.48
C HIS A 54 16.02 -8.18 -3.92
N ARG A 55 15.72 -8.04 -5.20
CA ARG A 55 14.43 -8.36 -5.82
C ARG A 55 14.58 -9.50 -6.81
N GLY A 56 13.58 -10.36 -6.89
CA GLY A 56 13.53 -11.46 -7.87
C GLY A 56 12.99 -12.76 -7.29
N GLY A 57 12.70 -13.70 -8.17
CA GLY A 57 12.02 -14.94 -7.82
C GLY A 57 10.57 -14.67 -7.35
N GLY A 58 10.17 -15.39 -6.32
CA GLY A 58 8.81 -15.30 -5.77
C GLY A 58 7.78 -16.12 -6.56
N ASN A 59 6.60 -16.28 -5.96
CA ASN A 59 5.51 -17.04 -6.56
C ASN A 59 5.02 -16.39 -7.87
N LYS A 60 4.53 -17.23 -8.80
CA LYS A 60 3.81 -16.77 -9.99
C LYS A 60 2.50 -16.14 -9.57
N ARG A 61 2.21 -14.93 -10.05
CA ARG A 61 1.02 -14.15 -9.72
C ARG A 61 0.40 -13.56 -10.97
N LYS A 62 -0.93 -13.41 -10.95
CA LYS A 62 -1.68 -12.58 -11.89
C LYS A 62 -2.01 -11.25 -11.23
N TYR A 63 -2.00 -10.16 -11.96
CA TYR A 63 -2.46 -8.86 -11.49
C TYR A 63 -3.99 -8.83 -11.53
N ARG A 64 -4.62 -8.25 -10.51
CA ARG A 64 -6.05 -7.92 -10.53
C ARG A 64 -6.18 -6.47 -10.90
N ILE A 65 -6.94 -6.22 -11.96
CA ILE A 65 -7.25 -4.86 -12.41
C ILE A 65 -8.21 -4.27 -11.38
N ILE A 66 -7.76 -3.22 -10.69
CA ILE A 66 -8.55 -2.55 -9.66
C ILE A 66 -9.06 -1.25 -10.25
N ASP A 67 -10.33 -0.97 -10.02
CA ASP A 67 -10.94 0.30 -10.35
C ASP A 67 -10.53 1.38 -9.33
N PHE A 68 -9.48 2.11 -9.69
CA PHE A 68 -9.02 3.26 -8.92
C PHE A 68 -9.66 4.58 -9.37
N LYS A 69 -10.35 4.59 -10.51
CA LYS A 69 -10.98 5.80 -11.04
C LYS A 69 -12.40 6.00 -10.54
N ARG A 70 -13.13 4.90 -10.37
CA ARG A 70 -14.54 4.93 -9.96
C ARG A 70 -15.37 5.82 -10.89
N ASP A 71 -15.16 5.66 -12.20
CA ASP A 71 -15.71 6.50 -13.27
C ASP A 71 -17.21 6.27 -13.55
N LYS A 72 -17.81 5.17 -13.05
CA LYS A 72 -19.26 4.94 -13.12
C LYS A 72 -19.95 5.75 -12.03
N MET A 73 -20.27 6.99 -12.40
CA MET A 73 -20.98 7.90 -11.49
C MET A 73 -22.46 7.55 -11.41
N GLU A 74 -23.06 7.76 -10.21
CA GLU A 74 -24.50 7.60 -9.91
C GLU A 74 -25.05 6.18 -10.10
N MET A 75 -24.21 5.22 -10.49
CA MET A 75 -24.63 3.84 -10.68
C MET A 75 -24.28 3.02 -9.42
N PRO A 76 -25.27 2.40 -8.76
CA PRO A 76 -25.02 1.55 -7.61
C PRO A 76 -24.33 0.26 -8.03
N ALA A 77 -23.46 -0.23 -7.15
CA ALA A 77 -22.75 -1.48 -7.33
C ALA A 77 -22.90 -2.34 -6.08
N THR A 78 -23.29 -3.58 -6.24
CA THR A 78 -23.46 -4.54 -5.14
C THR A 78 -22.17 -5.34 -4.94
N VAL A 79 -21.70 -5.42 -3.71
CA VAL A 79 -20.54 -6.23 -3.32
C VAL A 79 -20.91 -7.71 -3.38
N GLN A 80 -20.28 -8.45 -4.29
CA GLN A 80 -20.52 -9.89 -4.45
C GLN A 80 -19.76 -10.72 -3.41
N ARG A 81 -18.49 -10.39 -3.21
CA ARG A 81 -17.59 -11.09 -2.27
C ARG A 81 -16.31 -10.32 -2.04
N ILE A 82 -15.59 -10.69 -0.98
CA ILE A 82 -14.25 -10.15 -0.67
C ILE A 82 -13.22 -11.23 -1.01
N GLU A 83 -12.16 -10.85 -1.72
CA GLU A 83 -11.11 -11.75 -2.20
C GLU A 83 -9.71 -11.33 -1.70
N TYR A 84 -8.82 -12.32 -1.64
CA TYR A 84 -7.40 -12.10 -1.41
C TYR A 84 -6.68 -11.72 -2.70
N ASP A 85 -5.87 -10.65 -2.68
CA ASP A 85 -4.97 -10.28 -3.78
C ASP A 85 -3.51 -10.47 -3.37
N PRO A 86 -2.73 -11.33 -4.07
CA PRO A 86 -1.31 -11.52 -3.77
C PRO A 86 -0.41 -10.34 -4.15
N ASN A 87 -0.94 -9.31 -4.82
CA ASN A 87 -0.16 -8.17 -5.29
C ASN A 87 -0.18 -6.97 -4.34
N ARG A 88 -1.08 -6.99 -3.35
CA ARG A 88 -1.26 -5.91 -2.37
C ARG A 88 -1.51 -6.43 -0.97
N SER A 89 -1.34 -5.57 0.01
CA SER A 89 -1.62 -5.89 1.41
C SER A 89 -3.11 -5.84 1.74
N ALA A 90 -3.87 -4.96 1.08
CA ALA A 90 -5.32 -4.83 1.25
C ALA A 90 -6.07 -5.99 0.58
N PHE A 91 -7.23 -6.37 1.14
CA PHE A 91 -8.19 -7.22 0.45
C PHE A 91 -8.93 -6.42 -0.61
N ILE A 92 -9.50 -7.12 -1.59
CA ILE A 92 -10.27 -6.55 -2.67
C ILE A 92 -11.71 -7.05 -2.59
N ALA A 93 -12.66 -6.22 -3.01
CA ALA A 93 -14.05 -6.59 -3.15
C ALA A 93 -14.40 -6.67 -4.64
N LEU A 94 -15.05 -7.76 -5.04
CA LEU A 94 -15.68 -7.88 -6.35
C LEU A 94 -17.04 -7.22 -6.26
N VAL A 95 -17.29 -6.21 -7.08
CA VAL A 95 -18.54 -5.50 -7.16
C VAL A 95 -19.19 -5.71 -8.51
N LYS A 96 -20.51 -5.80 -8.52
CA LYS A 96 -21.35 -5.91 -9.73
C LYS A 96 -22.19 -4.65 -9.83
N TYR A 97 -22.05 -3.91 -10.90
CA TYR A 97 -22.88 -2.77 -11.23
C TYR A 97 -24.24 -3.22 -11.78
N GLU A 98 -25.24 -2.34 -11.82
CA GLU A 98 -26.57 -2.64 -12.33
C GLU A 98 -26.56 -3.05 -13.81
N ASP A 99 -25.64 -2.50 -14.61
CA ASP A 99 -25.41 -2.87 -16.01
C ASP A 99 -24.77 -4.25 -16.20
N GLY A 100 -24.49 -4.97 -15.09
CA GLY A 100 -23.88 -6.29 -15.09
C GLY A 100 -22.35 -6.30 -15.13
N GLU A 101 -21.68 -5.15 -15.32
CA GLU A 101 -20.21 -5.09 -15.31
C GLU A 101 -19.64 -5.44 -13.93
N LEU A 102 -18.58 -6.26 -13.94
CA LEU A 102 -17.83 -6.63 -12.74
C LEU A 102 -16.56 -5.79 -12.64
N ARG A 103 -16.28 -5.25 -11.47
CA ARG A 103 -15.01 -4.58 -11.17
C ARG A 103 -14.45 -4.98 -9.82
N TYR A 104 -13.15 -4.89 -9.66
CA TYR A 104 -12.51 -4.98 -8.35
C TYR A 104 -12.27 -3.60 -7.75
N ILE A 105 -12.54 -3.46 -6.46
CA ILE A 105 -12.20 -2.27 -5.66
C ILE A 105 -11.39 -2.69 -4.43
N LEU A 106 -10.75 -1.73 -3.75
CA LEU A 106 -10.20 -1.99 -2.41
C LEU A 106 -11.34 -2.19 -1.42
N ALA A 107 -11.27 -3.23 -0.61
CA ALA A 107 -12.27 -3.49 0.42
C ALA A 107 -12.02 -2.60 1.64
N PRO A 108 -12.92 -1.66 2.00
CA PRO A 108 -12.84 -0.92 3.25
C PRO A 108 -13.18 -1.79 4.45
N VAL A 109 -12.87 -1.29 5.64
CA VAL A 109 -13.27 -1.93 6.90
C VAL A 109 -14.78 -1.97 7.00
N GLY A 110 -15.31 -3.12 7.41
CA GLY A 110 -16.74 -3.30 7.70
C GLY A 110 -17.60 -3.68 6.49
N ILE A 111 -17.10 -3.59 5.25
CA ILE A 111 -17.85 -3.98 4.07
C ILE A 111 -18.11 -5.50 4.05
N LYS A 112 -19.29 -5.89 3.59
CA LYS A 112 -19.74 -7.29 3.49
C LYS A 112 -20.33 -7.58 2.10
N ALA A 113 -20.45 -8.85 1.78
CA ALA A 113 -21.20 -9.27 0.60
C ALA A 113 -22.67 -8.85 0.75
N GLY A 114 -23.25 -8.31 -0.30
CA GLY A 114 -24.60 -7.75 -0.34
C GLY A 114 -24.67 -6.23 -0.10
N ASP A 115 -23.63 -5.61 0.43
CA ASP A 115 -23.59 -4.15 0.61
C ASP A 115 -23.63 -3.44 -0.76
N VAL A 116 -24.34 -2.32 -0.81
CA VAL A 116 -24.41 -1.45 -1.99
C VAL A 116 -23.50 -0.25 -1.79
N ILE A 117 -22.71 0.07 -2.79
CA ILE A 117 -21.80 1.20 -2.83
C ILE A 117 -22.07 2.05 -4.07
N VAL A 118 -21.90 3.35 -3.94
CA VAL A 118 -22.14 4.32 -5.01
C VAL A 118 -20.95 5.26 -5.16
N SER A 119 -20.71 5.70 -6.38
CA SER A 119 -19.80 6.81 -6.70
C SER A 119 -20.62 7.98 -7.20
N SER A 120 -20.81 9.01 -6.38
CA SER A 120 -21.63 10.16 -6.72
C SER A 120 -21.23 11.38 -5.90
N ALA A 121 -21.53 12.57 -6.41
CA ALA A 121 -21.34 13.80 -5.65
C ALA A 121 -22.33 13.90 -4.48
N ALA A 122 -23.51 13.28 -4.58
CA ALA A 122 -24.56 13.29 -3.57
C ALA A 122 -24.66 11.98 -2.77
N ALA A 123 -23.65 11.08 -2.86
CA ALA A 123 -23.69 9.80 -2.15
C ALA A 123 -23.62 10.01 -0.62
N ASP A 124 -24.28 9.10 0.11
CA ASP A 124 -24.21 9.06 1.57
C ASP A 124 -22.77 8.86 2.07
N ILE A 125 -22.48 9.37 3.27
CA ILE A 125 -21.19 9.21 3.94
C ILE A 125 -21.09 7.80 4.57
N LYS A 126 -21.12 6.77 3.72
CA LYS A 126 -21.00 5.36 4.11
C LYS A 126 -19.65 4.78 3.64
N PRO A 127 -19.05 3.84 4.41
CA PRO A 127 -17.81 3.19 3.99
C PRO A 127 -17.93 2.54 2.62
N GLY A 128 -16.98 2.83 1.71
CA GLY A 128 -16.96 2.31 0.34
C GLY A 128 -17.53 3.26 -0.71
N ASN A 129 -18.33 4.25 -0.34
CA ASN A 129 -18.80 5.28 -1.26
C ASN A 129 -17.67 6.21 -1.68
N CYS A 130 -17.69 6.64 -2.93
CA CYS A 130 -16.69 7.52 -3.52
C CYS A 130 -17.32 8.88 -3.84
N LEU A 131 -16.74 9.95 -3.30
CA LEU A 131 -17.22 11.32 -3.48
C LEU A 131 -16.07 12.25 -3.85
N PRO A 132 -16.35 13.39 -4.51
CA PRO A 132 -15.45 14.52 -4.56
C PRO A 132 -15.17 15.03 -3.12
N ILE A 133 -13.92 15.41 -2.83
CA ILE A 133 -13.53 15.88 -1.50
C ILE A 133 -14.34 17.12 -1.07
N ALA A 134 -14.78 17.93 -2.04
CA ALA A 134 -15.68 19.06 -1.78
C ALA A 134 -16.92 18.67 -0.96
N ASN A 135 -17.50 17.50 -1.22
CA ASN A 135 -18.77 17.05 -0.64
C ASN A 135 -18.59 16.16 0.61
N ILE A 136 -17.35 15.86 1.00
CA ILE A 136 -17.06 15.03 2.18
C ILE A 136 -16.97 15.96 3.40
N PRO A 137 -17.68 15.73 4.53
CA PRO A 137 -17.58 16.54 5.74
C PRO A 137 -16.16 16.55 6.31
N VAL A 138 -15.77 17.69 6.91
CA VAL A 138 -14.51 17.80 7.65
C VAL A 138 -14.51 16.85 8.84
N GLY A 139 -13.34 16.28 9.17
CA GLY A 139 -13.19 15.26 10.21
C GLY A 139 -13.37 13.83 9.72
N THR A 140 -13.97 13.63 8.53
CA THR A 140 -14.23 12.29 7.98
C THR A 140 -12.92 11.54 7.70
N VAL A 141 -12.94 10.24 8.00
CA VAL A 141 -11.87 9.30 7.63
C VAL A 141 -12.06 8.87 6.18
N ILE A 142 -11.01 9.00 5.38
CA ILE A 142 -11.02 8.71 3.95
C ILE A 142 -9.82 7.87 3.53
N HIS A 143 -9.96 7.15 2.43
CA HIS A 143 -8.88 6.39 1.81
C HIS A 143 -8.98 6.47 0.29
N ASN A 144 -8.05 5.84 -0.42
CA ASN A 144 -8.10 5.74 -1.88
C ASN A 144 -8.24 7.11 -2.55
N ILE A 145 -7.34 8.05 -2.20
CA ILE A 145 -7.44 9.48 -2.52
C ILE A 145 -6.72 9.78 -3.83
N GLU A 146 -7.35 10.55 -4.69
CA GLU A 146 -6.71 11.12 -5.88
C GLU A 146 -5.76 12.28 -5.55
N LEU A 147 -4.73 12.45 -6.37
CA LEU A 147 -3.85 13.64 -6.34
C LEU A 147 -4.17 14.64 -7.45
N ASN A 148 -4.65 14.13 -8.58
CA ASN A 148 -5.08 14.93 -9.72
C ASN A 148 -6.42 14.38 -10.20
N PRO A 149 -7.39 15.23 -10.51
CA PRO A 149 -8.72 14.81 -10.93
C PRO A 149 -8.67 13.86 -12.13
N GLY A 150 -9.47 12.80 -12.09
CA GLY A 150 -9.60 11.83 -13.18
C GLY A 150 -8.43 10.88 -13.39
N ARG A 151 -7.35 11.00 -12.62
CA ARG A 151 -6.22 10.05 -12.70
C ARG A 151 -6.41 8.77 -11.89
N GLY A 152 -7.43 8.75 -11.06
CA GLY A 152 -7.69 7.67 -10.12
C GLY A 152 -6.85 7.78 -8.85
N ALA A 153 -7.21 7.01 -7.87
CA ALA A 153 -6.64 7.05 -6.54
C ALA A 153 -5.15 6.67 -6.52
N GLN A 154 -4.36 7.44 -5.78
CA GLN A 154 -2.91 7.27 -5.65
C GLN A 154 -2.44 7.15 -4.21
N LEU A 155 -3.14 7.78 -3.25
CA LEU A 155 -2.78 7.80 -1.83
C LEU A 155 -3.67 6.87 -1.01
N VAL A 156 -3.16 6.43 0.15
CA VAL A 156 -3.90 5.70 1.19
C VAL A 156 -4.59 4.45 0.63
N ARG A 157 -3.77 3.51 0.09
CA ARG A 157 -4.25 2.27 -0.57
C ARG A 157 -3.79 0.99 0.11
N SER A 158 -2.88 1.09 1.07
CA SER A 158 -2.35 -0.08 1.79
C SER A 158 -3.32 -0.56 2.86
N ALA A 159 -3.19 -1.83 3.27
CA ALA A 159 -3.97 -2.40 4.36
C ALA A 159 -3.90 -1.52 5.62
N GLY A 160 -5.03 -1.30 6.27
CA GLY A 160 -5.14 -0.49 7.48
C GLY A 160 -4.88 1.00 7.31
N ALA A 161 -4.55 1.47 6.09
CA ALA A 161 -4.30 2.89 5.88
C ALA A 161 -5.59 3.72 5.93
N ALA A 162 -5.50 4.88 6.58
CA ALA A 162 -6.55 5.88 6.67
C ALA A 162 -5.93 7.28 6.62
N ALA A 163 -6.62 8.23 6.03
CA ALA A 163 -6.33 9.66 6.09
C ALA A 163 -7.52 10.39 6.68
N GLN A 164 -7.31 11.59 7.20
CA GLN A 164 -8.37 12.42 7.75
C GLN A 164 -8.45 13.74 7.01
N LEU A 165 -9.65 14.13 6.62
CA LEU A 165 -9.94 15.44 6.06
C LEU A 165 -9.98 16.45 7.20
N MET A 166 -9.01 17.38 7.22
CA MET A 166 -8.84 18.33 8.34
C MET A 166 -9.59 19.65 8.14
N ALA A 167 -9.51 20.19 6.93
CA ALA A 167 -10.13 21.47 6.58
C ALA A 167 -10.34 21.56 5.07
N LYS A 168 -11.16 22.52 4.64
CA LYS A 168 -11.35 22.91 3.23
C LYS A 168 -11.21 24.43 3.14
N GLU A 169 -10.42 24.88 2.17
CA GLU A 169 -10.12 26.30 1.95
C GLU A 169 -10.21 26.56 0.44
N GLY A 170 -11.32 27.11 -0.02
CA GLY A 170 -11.58 27.31 -1.45
C GLY A 170 -11.45 26.01 -2.25
N ASP A 171 -10.58 25.99 -3.26
CA ASP A 171 -10.35 24.86 -4.14
C ASP A 171 -9.41 23.78 -3.56
N LEU A 172 -8.91 23.97 -2.34
CA LEU A 172 -7.97 23.08 -1.69
C LEU A 172 -8.53 22.50 -0.39
N ALA A 173 -8.21 21.24 -0.14
CA ALA A 173 -8.53 20.55 1.09
C ALA A 173 -7.24 20.14 1.81
N GLN A 174 -7.19 20.32 3.12
CA GLN A 174 -6.10 19.86 3.97
C GLN A 174 -6.38 18.41 4.41
N VAL A 175 -5.48 17.51 4.04
CA VAL A 175 -5.60 16.08 4.37
C VAL A 175 -4.39 15.62 5.16
N ARG A 176 -4.64 15.04 6.33
CA ARG A 176 -3.63 14.38 7.16
C ARG A 176 -3.46 12.94 6.70
N LEU A 177 -2.27 12.63 6.16
CA LEU A 177 -1.92 11.31 5.67
C LEU A 177 -1.49 10.35 6.81
N PRO A 178 -1.47 9.01 6.57
CA PRO A 178 -1.01 8.04 7.56
C PRO A 178 0.42 8.28 8.07
N SER A 179 1.26 8.96 7.28
CA SER A 179 2.62 9.33 7.68
C SER A 179 2.68 10.48 8.70
N GLY A 180 1.55 11.15 8.99
CA GLY A 180 1.47 12.39 9.76
C GLY A 180 1.71 13.67 8.94
N GLU A 181 2.05 13.56 7.66
CA GLU A 181 2.15 14.71 6.75
C GLU A 181 0.76 15.29 6.51
N VAL A 182 0.63 16.61 6.64
CA VAL A 182 -0.56 17.35 6.22
C VAL A 182 -0.25 18.01 4.87
N ARG A 183 -1.12 17.79 3.89
CA ARG A 183 -0.94 18.35 2.56
C ARG A 183 -2.25 18.84 1.95
N TYR A 184 -2.11 19.76 1.02
CA TYR A 184 -3.20 20.22 0.17
C TYR A 184 -3.50 19.21 -0.95
N ILE A 185 -4.77 18.95 -1.18
CA ILE A 185 -5.34 18.19 -2.30
C ILE A 185 -6.48 19.03 -2.87
N ARG A 186 -6.65 19.03 -4.16
CA ARG A 186 -7.75 19.77 -4.80
C ARG A 186 -9.11 19.21 -4.40
N THR A 187 -10.09 20.05 -4.16
CA THR A 187 -11.43 19.65 -3.69
C THR A 187 -12.22 18.86 -4.74
N ASN A 188 -11.90 19.01 -6.02
CA ASN A 188 -12.48 18.24 -7.12
C ASN A 188 -11.84 16.84 -7.31
N CYS A 189 -10.80 16.49 -6.54
CA CYS A 189 -10.30 15.12 -6.48
C CYS A 189 -11.28 14.24 -5.73
N THR A 190 -11.37 12.95 -6.12
CA THR A 190 -12.22 11.99 -5.44
C THR A 190 -11.49 11.26 -4.31
N ALA A 191 -12.27 10.83 -3.32
CA ALA A 191 -11.81 9.98 -2.23
C ALA A 191 -12.91 9.01 -1.83
N VAL A 192 -12.52 7.87 -1.26
CA VAL A 192 -13.46 6.86 -0.75
C VAL A 192 -13.58 6.99 0.77
N ILE A 193 -14.81 6.94 1.27
CA ILE A 193 -15.12 7.04 2.70
C ILE A 193 -14.66 5.79 3.44
N GLY A 194 -14.09 5.99 4.63
CA GLY A 194 -13.67 4.93 5.55
C GLY A 194 -12.17 4.62 5.49
N GLN A 195 -11.78 3.52 6.09
CA GLN A 195 -10.42 3.00 6.23
C GLN A 195 -10.25 1.74 5.37
N VAL A 196 -9.06 1.52 4.82
CA VAL A 196 -8.74 0.28 4.10
C VAL A 196 -8.77 -0.91 5.04
N GLY A 197 -9.39 -2.02 4.62
CA GLY A 197 -9.49 -3.26 5.39
C GLY A 197 -8.14 -3.95 5.65
N ASN A 198 -8.20 -5.15 6.29
CA ASN A 198 -7.04 -5.95 6.68
C ASN A 198 -6.12 -5.24 7.70
N LEU A 199 -6.70 -4.71 8.79
CA LEU A 199 -6.01 -3.95 9.82
C LEU A 199 -4.82 -4.71 10.43
N ASP A 200 -4.96 -6.01 10.64
CA ASP A 200 -3.94 -6.85 11.28
C ASP A 200 -2.77 -7.24 10.36
N HIS A 201 -2.71 -6.69 9.14
CA HIS A 201 -1.65 -7.05 8.18
C HIS A 201 -0.25 -6.76 8.72
N GLU A 202 -0.06 -5.67 9.44
CA GLU A 202 1.24 -5.28 10.02
C GLU A 202 1.67 -6.18 11.17
N ASN A 203 0.70 -6.81 11.87
CA ASN A 203 0.95 -7.70 13.00
C ASN A 203 1.32 -9.13 12.57
N VAL A 204 1.35 -9.41 11.25
CA VAL A 204 1.70 -10.74 10.74
C VAL A 204 3.19 -10.94 10.74
N HIS A 205 3.68 -11.92 11.52
CA HIS A 205 5.08 -12.33 11.55
C HIS A 205 5.36 -13.41 10.50
N ILE A 206 6.31 -13.12 9.61
CA ILE A 206 6.66 -14.02 8.50
C ILE A 206 7.30 -15.32 8.99
N GLY A 207 8.11 -15.25 10.04
CA GLY A 207 8.67 -16.39 10.77
C GLY A 207 9.85 -17.10 10.09
N LYS A 208 9.95 -17.12 8.76
CA LYS A 208 11.04 -17.81 8.04
C LYS A 208 11.49 -17.12 6.76
N ALA A 209 12.77 -17.28 6.41
CA ALA A 209 13.37 -16.71 5.19
C ALA A 209 12.69 -17.22 3.90
N GLY A 210 12.25 -18.47 3.86
CA GLY A 210 11.56 -19.04 2.71
C GLY A 210 10.27 -18.30 2.35
N ARG A 211 9.49 -17.82 3.33
CA ARG A 211 8.31 -16.96 3.06
C ARG A 211 8.71 -15.64 2.39
N LYS A 212 9.79 -14.99 2.85
CA LYS A 212 10.31 -13.79 2.17
C LYS A 212 10.75 -14.09 0.75
N ARG A 213 11.39 -15.25 0.51
CA ARG A 213 11.77 -15.69 -0.84
C ARG A 213 10.55 -15.84 -1.74
N HIS A 214 9.46 -16.44 -1.27
CA HIS A 214 8.19 -16.57 -2.00
C HIS A 214 7.55 -15.21 -2.31
N MET A 215 7.80 -14.19 -1.49
CA MET A 215 7.35 -12.81 -1.75
C MET A 215 8.22 -12.07 -2.79
N GLY A 216 9.31 -12.70 -3.28
CA GLY A 216 10.21 -12.10 -4.27
C GLY A 216 11.34 -11.27 -3.65
N ILE A 217 11.58 -11.41 -2.35
CA ILE A 217 12.67 -10.75 -1.64
C ILE A 217 13.86 -11.69 -1.57
N ARG A 218 14.99 -11.30 -2.15
CA ARG A 218 16.25 -12.06 -2.09
C ARG A 218 17.00 -11.75 -0.79
N PRO A 219 17.88 -12.65 -0.33
CA PRO A 219 18.73 -12.40 0.83
C PRO A 219 19.56 -11.13 0.66
N THR A 220 19.81 -10.44 1.77
CA THR A 220 20.65 -9.24 1.84
C THR A 220 21.88 -9.55 2.67
N VAL A 221 23.06 -9.26 2.13
CA VAL A 221 24.34 -9.33 2.83
C VAL A 221 24.64 -7.96 3.40
N ARG A 222 25.02 -7.88 4.68
CA ARG A 222 25.43 -6.62 5.34
C ARG A 222 26.80 -6.18 4.84
N GLY A 223 27.04 -4.88 4.75
CA GLY A 223 28.31 -4.33 4.24
C GLY A 223 29.55 -4.71 5.04
N SER A 224 29.42 -4.94 6.36
CA SER A 224 30.52 -5.31 7.26
C SER A 224 31.13 -6.72 7.05
N VAL A 225 30.48 -7.57 6.22
CA VAL A 225 31.00 -8.89 5.84
C VAL A 225 31.46 -8.94 4.39
N MET A 226 31.55 -7.79 3.75
CA MET A 226 32.08 -7.64 2.39
C MET A 226 33.54 -7.22 2.44
N ASN A 227 34.23 -7.25 1.28
CA ASN A 227 35.57 -6.71 1.15
C ASN A 227 35.57 -5.18 1.14
N PRO A 228 36.72 -4.51 1.46
CA PRO A 228 36.79 -3.05 1.46
C PRO A 228 36.48 -2.37 0.13
N ASN A 229 36.71 -3.06 -1.00
CA ASN A 229 36.37 -2.58 -2.34
C ASN A 229 34.88 -2.67 -2.66
N ASP A 230 34.13 -3.56 -1.97
CA ASP A 230 32.70 -3.77 -2.23
C ASP A 230 31.80 -2.86 -1.38
N HIS A 231 32.25 -2.51 -0.19
CA HIS A 231 31.48 -1.69 0.73
C HIS A 231 32.37 -0.86 1.67
N PRO A 232 32.02 0.41 1.96
CA PRO A 232 32.77 1.24 2.92
C PRO A 232 32.89 0.70 4.35
N HIS A 233 32.06 -0.29 4.73
CA HIS A 233 32.12 -1.00 6.00
C HIS A 233 32.86 -2.33 5.90
N GLY A 234 33.38 -2.67 4.73
CA GLY A 234 34.06 -3.94 4.48
C GLY A 234 35.46 -3.97 5.06
N GLY A 235 35.99 -5.17 5.19
CA GLY A 235 37.34 -5.44 5.73
C GLY A 235 37.37 -5.69 7.22
N GLY A 236 38.57 -5.93 7.72
CA GLY A 236 38.84 -6.29 9.12
C GLY A 236 38.67 -7.80 9.36
N GLU A 237 39.05 -8.22 10.57
CA GLU A 237 38.99 -9.63 10.99
C GLU A 237 37.86 -9.89 11.97
N GLY A 238 37.26 -11.08 11.88
CA GLY A 238 36.14 -11.52 12.74
C GLY A 238 34.91 -10.66 12.60
N LYS A 239 34.33 -10.22 13.71
CA LYS A 239 33.16 -9.34 13.77
C LYS A 239 33.56 -7.87 13.79
N SER A 240 34.05 -7.35 12.67
CA SER A 240 34.45 -5.96 12.57
C SER A 240 33.30 -4.99 12.78
N PRO A 241 33.51 -3.87 13.48
CA PRO A 241 32.55 -2.78 13.63
C PRO A 241 32.38 -2.02 12.31
N VAL A 242 31.44 -1.07 12.28
CA VAL A 242 31.22 -0.18 11.13
C VAL A 242 32.44 0.67 10.78
N GLY A 243 33.32 0.99 11.77
CA GLY A 243 34.56 1.72 11.60
C GLY A 243 34.41 3.17 11.11
N ARG A 244 33.22 3.77 11.27
CA ARG A 244 32.88 5.13 10.86
C ARG A 244 31.96 5.79 11.88
N PRO A 245 31.88 7.13 11.95
CA PRO A 245 30.98 7.84 12.87
C PRO A 245 29.50 7.45 12.73
N GLY A 246 29.11 6.95 11.57
CA GLY A 246 27.77 6.46 11.31
C GLY A 246 27.72 5.50 10.13
N PRO A 247 26.63 4.72 10.00
CA PRO A 247 26.47 3.78 8.89
C PRO A 247 26.31 4.53 7.56
N VAL A 248 26.96 4.01 6.52
CA VAL A 248 26.90 4.57 5.17
C VAL A 248 26.36 3.54 4.17
N THR A 249 25.90 4.04 3.04
CA THR A 249 25.47 3.22 1.89
C THR A 249 26.72 2.69 1.14
N PRO A 250 26.59 1.72 0.22
CA PRO A 250 27.71 1.27 -0.63
C PRO A 250 28.41 2.39 -1.40
N TRP A 251 27.75 3.50 -1.62
CA TRP A 251 28.30 4.68 -2.30
C TRP A 251 28.81 5.76 -1.34
N GLY A 252 28.97 5.44 -0.06
CA GLY A 252 29.55 6.33 0.95
C GLY A 252 28.61 7.41 1.51
N LYS A 253 27.36 7.49 1.09
CA LYS A 253 26.39 8.44 1.63
C LYS A 253 25.86 7.96 2.99
N PRO A 254 25.55 8.86 3.95
CA PRO A 254 24.91 8.48 5.21
C PRO A 254 23.66 7.62 4.96
N ALA A 255 23.56 6.47 5.63
CA ALA A 255 22.44 5.55 5.48
C ALA A 255 21.21 5.95 6.31
N MET A 256 21.44 6.71 7.40
CA MET A 256 20.39 7.15 8.33
C MET A 256 20.40 8.68 8.42
N GLY A 257 19.20 9.26 8.59
CA GLY A 257 19.02 10.69 8.85
C GLY A 257 19.18 11.61 7.63
N LEU A 258 19.70 11.14 6.49
CA LEU A 258 19.89 11.97 5.30
C LEU A 258 18.55 12.36 4.67
N LYS A 259 18.28 13.66 4.59
CA LYS A 259 17.12 14.21 3.87
C LYS A 259 17.39 14.18 2.37
N THR A 260 16.76 13.21 1.67
CA THR A 260 16.98 13.01 0.22
C THR A 260 16.01 13.79 -0.67
N ARG A 261 14.93 14.33 -0.12
CA ARG A 261 13.99 15.18 -0.89
C ARG A 261 14.68 16.48 -1.31
N LYS A 262 14.67 16.78 -2.59
CA LYS A 262 15.23 18.04 -3.12
C LYS A 262 14.45 19.23 -2.58
N THR A 263 15.14 20.29 -2.15
CA THR A 263 14.53 21.52 -1.62
C THR A 263 13.68 22.25 -2.67
N LYS A 264 14.13 22.24 -3.93
CA LYS A 264 13.43 22.85 -5.07
C LYS A 264 12.33 21.95 -5.68
N ASN A 265 11.84 20.91 -4.97
CA ASN A 265 10.77 20.07 -5.51
C ASN A 265 9.48 20.87 -5.66
N PRO A 266 8.87 20.98 -6.88
CA PRO A 266 7.68 21.78 -7.12
C PRO A 266 6.47 21.37 -6.27
N THR A 267 6.42 20.12 -5.82
CA THR A 267 5.33 19.62 -4.95
C THR A 267 5.45 20.07 -3.49
N ASN A 268 6.51 20.80 -3.12
CA ASN A 268 6.65 21.35 -1.76
C ASN A 268 5.53 22.34 -1.41
N LYS A 269 4.99 23.07 -2.39
CA LYS A 269 3.88 24.00 -2.22
C LYS A 269 2.58 23.33 -1.71
N PHE A 270 2.45 22.03 -1.90
CA PHE A 270 1.29 21.28 -1.41
C PHE A 270 1.49 20.67 -0.01
N ILE A 271 2.65 20.83 0.63
CA ILE A 271 2.92 20.29 1.97
C ILE A 271 2.75 21.41 2.99
N VAL A 272 1.70 21.31 3.82
CA VAL A 272 1.41 22.24 4.93
C VAL A 272 2.32 21.92 6.12
N LYS A 273 2.32 20.67 6.56
CA LYS A 273 3.14 20.19 7.67
C LYS A 273 3.83 18.87 7.31
N ARG A 274 5.16 18.81 7.49
CA ARG A 274 5.92 17.59 7.26
C ARG A 274 5.73 16.62 8.44
N ARG A 275 5.90 15.32 8.20
CA ARG A 275 5.72 14.26 9.21
C ARG A 275 6.56 14.45 10.49
N ASN A 276 7.73 15.07 10.40
CA ASN A 276 8.69 15.26 11.50
C ASN A 276 8.89 16.74 11.86
N SER A 277 8.00 17.64 11.44
CA SER A 277 8.04 19.03 11.91
C SER A 277 7.45 19.08 13.33
N LYS A 278 8.25 19.60 14.28
CA LYS A 278 7.76 20.02 15.58
C LYS A 278 6.79 21.18 15.43
#